data_62b765ba575b41f91516d76b3c217f4e
#
_entry.id   62b765ba575b41f91516d76b3c217f4e
#
_cell.length_a   1.000
_cell.length_b   1.000
_cell.length_c   1.000
_cell.angle_alpha   90.00
_cell.angle_beta   90.00
_cell.angle_gamma   90.00
#
_symmetry.space_group_name_H-M   'P 1'
#
loop_
_entity.id
_entity.type
_entity.pdbx_description
1 polymer ?
#
loop_
_entity_poly.entity_id
_entity_poly.type
_entity_poly.pdbx_seq_one_letter_code
_entity_poly.pdbx_strand_id
1 'polypeptide(L)'
;MIFTLLKERRRRRLRARAFPKKWLTLVQHHLVFFHRLSAGDRAELLGHIQVFLAEKGFEGCGGFAVTDEVRVTIAAQACLLLLHRETDYFPHLLTILVYPLTYIAEEKRQVGEHLWEEGSVSRLGETGRRMGSLVLSWDAVKHGAADPSDGKNVVLHEFAHQLDFENDAADGVPGLATREQQLAWANVMRSEYASLRGADESGVPTLLDTYGATNPAEFFAVSVEAFFEQPRALLARHPKLYAELRTYFQQDPVEFSAEAIGT
;
A
#
# COMPACT_ATOMS: atom_id res chain seq x y z
N MET A 1 -15.25 -24.82 -4.14
CA MET A 1 -16.23 -24.23 -5.06
C MET A 1 -17.43 -23.59 -4.33
N ILE A 2 -18.22 -24.31 -3.48
CA ILE A 2 -19.40 -23.74 -2.79
C ILE A 2 -19.01 -22.57 -1.86
N PHE A 3 -17.97 -22.70 -1.06
CA PHE A 3 -17.49 -21.65 -0.15
C PHE A 3 -17.06 -20.37 -0.89
N THR A 4 -16.40 -20.49 -2.04
CA THR A 4 -16.00 -19.36 -2.88
C THR A 4 -17.22 -18.61 -3.41
N LEU A 5 -18.25 -19.32 -3.87
CA LEU A 5 -19.49 -18.73 -4.35
C LEU A 5 -20.26 -17.99 -3.23
N LEU A 6 -20.28 -18.55 -2.01
CA LEU A 6 -20.91 -17.90 -0.86
C LEU A 6 -20.17 -16.64 -0.42
N LYS A 7 -18.83 -16.67 -0.43
CA LYS A 7 -17.95 -15.52 -0.15
C LYS A 7 -18.22 -14.39 -1.15
N GLU A 8 -18.20 -14.69 -2.45
CA GLU A 8 -18.48 -13.70 -3.48
C GLU A 8 -19.91 -13.15 -3.43
N ARG A 9 -20.90 -13.98 -3.13
CA ARG A 9 -22.29 -13.52 -2.92
C ARG A 9 -22.40 -12.57 -1.72
N ARG A 10 -21.69 -12.85 -0.62
CA ARG A 10 -21.61 -11.96 0.55
C ARG A 10 -20.96 -10.64 0.18
N ARG A 11 -19.81 -10.65 -0.50
CA ARG A 11 -19.08 -9.45 -0.95
C ARG A 11 -19.93 -8.59 -1.88
N ARG A 12 -20.62 -9.20 -2.84
CA ARG A 12 -21.54 -8.48 -3.73
C ARG A 12 -22.66 -7.77 -2.96
N ARG A 13 -23.21 -8.40 -1.93
CA ARG A 13 -24.22 -7.77 -1.07
C ARG A 13 -23.62 -6.61 -0.25
N LEU A 14 -22.39 -6.73 0.21
CA LEU A 14 -21.70 -5.66 0.93
C LEU A 14 -21.46 -4.47 0.01
N ARG A 15 -20.92 -4.69 -1.19
CA ARG A 15 -20.70 -3.62 -2.17
C ARG A 15 -21.98 -2.89 -2.58
N ALA A 16 -23.10 -3.58 -2.61
CA ALA A 16 -24.40 -3.00 -2.98
C ALA A 16 -25.13 -2.25 -1.85
N ARG A 17 -24.59 -2.24 -0.62
CA ARG A 17 -25.19 -1.49 0.48
C ARG A 17 -24.95 0.01 0.32
N ALA A 18 -25.89 0.82 0.79
CA ALA A 18 -25.66 2.27 0.89
C ALA A 18 -24.43 2.56 1.79
N PHE A 19 -23.51 3.35 1.28
CA PHE A 19 -22.33 3.72 2.05
C PHE A 19 -22.70 4.71 3.16
N PRO A 20 -22.28 4.49 4.42
CA PRO A 20 -22.63 5.37 5.53
C PRO A 20 -22.16 6.80 5.31
N LYS A 21 -23.03 7.81 5.46
CA LYS A 21 -22.67 9.22 5.25
C LYS A 21 -21.48 9.66 6.08
N LYS A 22 -21.41 9.25 7.36
CA LYS A 22 -20.28 9.55 8.25
C LYS A 22 -18.96 9.03 7.69
N TRP A 23 -18.94 7.81 7.15
CA TRP A 23 -17.74 7.22 6.53
C TRP A 23 -17.39 7.92 5.22
N LEU A 24 -18.38 8.34 4.43
CA LEU A 24 -18.11 9.09 3.20
C LEU A 24 -17.39 10.42 3.50
N THR A 25 -17.79 11.14 4.55
CA THR A 25 -17.10 12.36 4.98
C THR A 25 -15.64 12.07 5.36
N LEU A 26 -15.38 10.94 6.05
CA LEU A 26 -14.02 10.54 6.39
C LEU A 26 -13.18 10.20 5.14
N VAL A 27 -13.74 9.44 4.19
CA VAL A 27 -13.06 9.13 2.91
C VAL A 27 -12.73 10.42 2.15
N GLN A 28 -13.67 11.35 2.05
CA GLN A 28 -13.48 12.63 1.38
C GLN A 28 -12.42 13.52 2.04
N HIS A 29 -12.25 13.39 3.34
CA HIS A 29 -11.27 14.16 4.11
C HIS A 29 -9.87 13.57 4.02
N HIS A 30 -9.73 12.24 4.12
CA HIS A 30 -8.45 11.56 4.24
C HIS A 30 -7.92 10.95 2.94
N LEU A 31 -8.71 10.94 1.86
CA LEU A 31 -8.25 10.51 0.53
C LEU A 31 -8.35 11.69 -0.44
N VAL A 32 -7.26 12.43 -0.57
CA VAL A 32 -7.21 13.72 -1.29
C VAL A 32 -7.68 13.58 -2.75
N PHE A 33 -7.34 12.49 -3.43
CA PHE A 33 -7.76 12.31 -4.83
C PHE A 33 -9.18 11.75 -4.99
N PHE A 34 -9.92 11.48 -3.92
CA PHE A 34 -11.27 10.92 -4.01
C PHE A 34 -12.18 11.72 -4.95
N HIS A 35 -12.11 13.06 -4.87
CA HIS A 35 -12.95 13.95 -5.71
C HIS A 35 -12.55 13.95 -7.19
N ARG A 36 -11.34 13.49 -7.50
CA ARG A 36 -10.81 13.43 -8.88
C ARG A 36 -11.06 12.08 -9.54
N LEU A 37 -11.39 11.06 -8.77
CA LEU A 37 -11.81 9.77 -9.29
C LEU A 37 -13.10 9.91 -10.09
N SER A 38 -13.29 9.09 -11.11
CA SER A 38 -14.55 9.00 -11.84
C SER A 38 -15.71 8.59 -10.92
N ALA A 39 -16.95 8.81 -11.33
CA ALA A 39 -18.11 8.37 -10.57
C ALA A 39 -18.12 6.83 -10.40
N GLY A 40 -17.65 6.09 -11.42
CA GLY A 40 -17.49 4.64 -11.37
C GLY A 40 -16.47 4.20 -10.34
N ASP A 41 -15.26 4.78 -10.40
CA ASP A 41 -14.16 4.46 -9.48
C ASP A 41 -14.51 4.81 -8.03
N ARG A 42 -15.19 5.94 -7.80
CA ARG A 42 -15.70 6.27 -6.47
C ARG A 42 -16.68 5.22 -5.95
N ALA A 43 -17.60 4.77 -6.78
CA ALA A 43 -18.57 3.73 -6.39
C ALA A 43 -17.88 2.39 -6.12
N GLU A 44 -16.91 2.00 -6.95
CA GLU A 44 -16.11 0.80 -6.77
C GLU A 44 -15.29 0.86 -5.48
N LEU A 45 -14.56 1.96 -5.25
CA LEU A 45 -13.77 2.18 -4.04
C LEU A 45 -14.62 2.09 -2.77
N LEU A 46 -15.76 2.77 -2.73
CA LEU A 46 -16.67 2.72 -1.60
C LEU A 46 -17.18 1.30 -1.35
N GLY A 47 -17.46 0.55 -2.41
CA GLY A 47 -17.81 -0.86 -2.33
C GLY A 47 -16.67 -1.71 -1.75
N HIS A 48 -15.44 -1.50 -2.20
CA HIS A 48 -14.26 -2.19 -1.66
C HIS A 48 -14.05 -1.88 -0.18
N ILE A 49 -14.17 -0.63 0.24
CA ILE A 49 -14.05 -0.23 1.65
C ILE A 49 -15.06 -0.99 2.52
N GLN A 50 -16.31 -1.15 2.07
CA GLN A 50 -17.31 -1.89 2.84
C GLN A 50 -16.95 -3.36 3.01
N VAL A 51 -16.42 -4.01 1.97
CA VAL A 51 -15.96 -5.40 2.05
C VAL A 51 -14.76 -5.52 2.97
N PHE A 52 -13.77 -4.65 2.80
CA PHE A 52 -12.56 -4.62 3.60
C PHE A 52 -12.86 -4.49 5.09
N LEU A 53 -13.69 -3.51 5.47
CA LEU A 53 -14.10 -3.27 6.86
C LEU A 53 -14.94 -4.41 7.46
N ALA A 54 -15.60 -5.22 6.61
CA ALA A 54 -16.38 -6.38 7.05
C ALA A 54 -15.55 -7.66 7.16
N GLU A 55 -14.37 -7.71 6.53
CA GLU A 55 -13.52 -8.91 6.48
C GLU A 55 -12.23 -8.78 7.29
N LYS A 56 -11.76 -7.54 7.58
CA LYS A 56 -10.53 -7.30 8.36
C LYS A 56 -10.82 -6.89 9.79
N GLY A 57 -10.08 -7.49 10.72
CA GLY A 57 -10.04 -7.08 12.11
C GLY A 57 -9.17 -5.82 12.31
N PHE A 58 -9.50 -5.03 13.32
CA PHE A 58 -8.67 -3.90 13.75
C PHE A 58 -8.52 -3.96 15.26
N GLU A 59 -7.29 -3.85 15.74
CA GLU A 59 -6.98 -3.89 17.16
C GLU A 59 -6.09 -2.70 17.53
N GLY A 60 -6.47 -1.97 18.57
CA GLY A 60 -5.67 -0.88 19.11
C GLY A 60 -4.64 -1.40 20.10
N CYS A 61 -3.39 -1.06 19.87
CA CYS A 61 -2.28 -1.44 20.73
C CYS A 61 -1.82 -0.27 21.60
N GLY A 62 -1.16 -0.55 22.72
CA GLY A 62 -0.67 0.50 23.62
C GLY A 62 -1.77 1.39 24.22
N GLY A 63 -2.98 0.86 24.42
CA GLY A 63 -4.12 1.62 24.93
C GLY A 63 -4.81 2.51 23.88
N PHE A 64 -4.45 2.39 22.60
CA PHE A 64 -5.05 3.17 21.51
C PHE A 64 -6.46 2.68 21.19
N ALA A 65 -7.42 3.61 21.11
CA ALA A 65 -8.79 3.31 20.73
C ALA A 65 -8.99 3.41 19.22
N VAL A 66 -9.31 2.30 18.57
CA VAL A 66 -9.63 2.27 17.14
C VAL A 66 -11.03 2.81 16.88
N THR A 67 -11.11 3.98 16.25
CA THR A 67 -12.36 4.64 15.85
C THR A 67 -12.76 4.31 14.43
N ASP A 68 -13.96 4.74 14.00
CA ASP A 68 -14.35 4.69 12.58
C ASP A 68 -13.39 5.48 11.70
N GLU A 69 -12.86 6.61 12.19
CA GLU A 69 -11.87 7.41 11.46
C GLU A 69 -10.62 6.59 11.14
N VAL A 70 -10.04 5.92 12.14
CA VAL A 70 -8.87 5.05 11.96
C VAL A 70 -9.14 3.97 10.90
N ARG A 71 -10.24 3.24 11.08
CA ARG A 71 -10.61 2.11 10.21
C ARG A 71 -10.87 2.55 8.77
N VAL A 72 -11.64 3.63 8.60
CA VAL A 72 -12.03 4.13 7.28
C VAL A 72 -10.85 4.76 6.55
N THR A 73 -9.97 5.49 7.24
CA THR A 73 -8.78 6.09 6.64
C THR A 73 -7.82 5.02 6.11
N ILE A 74 -7.54 3.99 6.90
CA ILE A 74 -6.69 2.87 6.47
C ILE A 74 -7.35 2.12 5.31
N ALA A 75 -8.65 1.80 5.43
CA ALA A 75 -9.37 1.07 4.39
C ALA A 75 -9.44 1.84 3.07
N ALA A 76 -9.59 3.17 3.09
CA ALA A 76 -9.67 3.99 1.89
C ALA A 76 -8.37 3.97 1.09
N GLN A 77 -7.23 4.12 1.77
CA GLN A 77 -5.91 4.07 1.14
C GLN A 77 -5.58 2.65 0.65
N ALA A 78 -5.80 1.63 1.47
CA ALA A 78 -5.56 0.23 1.09
C ALA A 78 -6.42 -0.20 -0.11
N CYS A 79 -7.70 0.17 -0.13
CA CYS A 79 -8.61 -0.19 -1.22
C CYS A 79 -8.36 0.59 -2.52
N LEU A 80 -7.63 1.70 -2.50
CA LEU A 80 -7.17 2.37 -3.72
C LEU A 80 -6.31 1.43 -4.58
N LEU A 81 -5.51 0.57 -3.97
CA LEU A 81 -4.68 -0.44 -4.65
C LEU A 81 -5.50 -1.54 -5.34
N LEU A 82 -6.79 -1.65 -5.04
CA LEU A 82 -7.66 -2.73 -5.52
C LEU A 82 -8.58 -2.33 -6.67
N LEU A 83 -8.64 -1.04 -7.03
CA LEU A 83 -9.47 -0.55 -8.11
C LEU A 83 -9.15 -1.25 -9.43
N HIS A 84 -10.20 -1.58 -10.21
CA HIS A 84 -10.14 -2.19 -11.54
C HIS A 84 -9.54 -3.61 -11.59
N ARG A 85 -9.20 -4.20 -10.43
CA ARG A 85 -8.55 -5.50 -10.35
C ARG A 85 -9.50 -6.54 -9.76
N GLU A 86 -9.40 -7.78 -10.26
CA GLU A 86 -9.90 -8.92 -9.49
C GLU A 86 -9.09 -9.05 -8.20
N THR A 87 -9.77 -9.10 -7.06
CA THR A 87 -9.10 -9.11 -5.75
C THR A 87 -9.75 -10.07 -4.77
N ASP A 88 -8.93 -10.68 -3.93
CA ASP A 88 -9.39 -11.43 -2.74
C ASP A 88 -9.19 -10.62 -1.44
N TYR A 89 -9.00 -9.29 -1.56
CA TYR A 89 -8.92 -8.37 -0.42
C TYR A 89 -7.78 -8.72 0.55
N PHE A 90 -6.57 -8.91 0.01
CA PHE A 90 -5.39 -9.26 0.81
C PHE A 90 -5.63 -10.55 1.63
N PRO A 91 -5.64 -11.72 0.97
CA PRO A 91 -6.16 -12.97 1.56
C PRO A 91 -5.37 -13.43 2.79
N HIS A 92 -4.10 -13.08 2.89
CA HIS A 92 -3.25 -13.46 4.01
C HIS A 92 -3.37 -12.51 5.22
N LEU A 93 -4.01 -11.34 5.05
CA LEU A 93 -4.22 -10.37 6.12
C LEU A 93 -5.54 -10.65 6.86
N LEU A 94 -5.47 -10.82 8.16
CA LEU A 94 -6.64 -11.01 9.03
C LEU A 94 -6.88 -9.79 9.92
N THR A 95 -5.82 -9.21 10.50
CA THR A 95 -5.94 -8.15 11.52
C THR A 95 -4.91 -7.06 11.28
N ILE A 96 -5.33 -5.81 11.49
CA ILE A 96 -4.48 -4.62 11.48
C ILE A 96 -4.33 -4.14 12.92
N LEU A 97 -3.09 -4.15 13.41
CA LEU A 97 -2.69 -3.68 14.73
C LEU A 97 -2.31 -2.20 14.62
N VAL A 98 -2.98 -1.34 15.38
CA VAL A 98 -2.77 0.10 15.28
C VAL A 98 -2.21 0.66 16.57
N TYR A 99 -1.02 1.23 16.50
CA TYR A 99 -0.37 1.98 17.59
C TYR A 99 -0.63 3.48 17.46
N PRO A 100 -0.66 4.25 18.56
CA PRO A 100 -0.92 5.70 18.51
C PRO A 100 0.20 6.47 17.79
N LEU A 101 1.45 6.10 18.04
CA LEU A 101 2.67 6.74 17.53
C LEU A 101 3.58 5.72 16.87
N THR A 102 4.49 6.20 16.03
CA THR A 102 5.55 5.38 15.48
C THR A 102 6.36 4.80 16.65
N TYR A 103 6.15 3.54 16.92
CA TYR A 103 6.92 2.81 17.90
C TYR A 103 8.19 2.33 17.20
N ILE A 104 9.30 2.97 17.49
CA ILE A 104 10.62 2.39 17.23
C ILE A 104 10.74 1.23 18.21
N ALA A 105 10.34 0.03 17.76
CA ALA A 105 10.70 -1.19 18.47
C ALA A 105 12.22 -1.29 18.39
N GLU A 106 12.91 -0.72 19.37
CA GLU A 106 14.29 -1.06 19.64
C GLU A 106 14.29 -2.53 20.10
N GLU A 107 14.13 -3.45 19.18
CA GLU A 107 14.61 -4.82 19.38
C GLU A 107 16.13 -4.78 19.32
N LYS A 108 16.73 -4.41 20.44
CA LYS A 108 18.13 -4.68 20.68
C LYS A 108 18.29 -6.19 20.79
N ARG A 109 18.57 -6.83 19.66
CA ARG A 109 18.97 -8.23 19.63
C ARG A 109 20.44 -8.29 19.97
N GLN A 110 20.78 -8.87 21.10
CA GLN A 110 22.17 -9.16 21.45
C GLN A 110 22.71 -10.25 20.52
N VAL A 111 23.55 -9.89 19.56
CA VAL A 111 24.14 -10.79 18.56
C VAL A 111 25.55 -11.25 18.99
N GLY A 112 25.97 -10.93 20.21
CA GLY A 112 27.24 -11.29 20.80
C GLY A 112 27.46 -10.58 22.13
N GLU A 113 28.50 -10.93 22.88
CA GLU A 113 28.73 -10.37 24.22
C GLU A 113 28.80 -8.84 24.28
N HIS A 114 29.00 -8.15 23.13
CA HIS A 114 29.05 -6.68 23.05
C HIS A 114 28.52 -6.11 21.71
N LEU A 115 27.81 -6.90 20.89
CA LEU A 115 27.28 -6.43 19.60
C LEU A 115 25.75 -6.40 19.65
N TRP A 116 25.19 -5.20 19.39
CA TRP A 116 23.76 -4.94 19.30
C TRP A 116 23.41 -4.62 17.87
N GLU A 117 22.46 -5.31 17.28
CA GLU A 117 21.91 -5.01 15.96
C GLU A 117 20.60 -4.26 16.14
N GLU A 118 20.51 -3.02 15.64
CA GLU A 118 19.25 -2.27 15.56
C GLU A 118 18.41 -2.86 14.42
N GLY A 119 17.42 -3.68 14.77
CA GLY A 119 16.46 -4.21 13.81
C GLY A 119 15.41 -3.16 13.49
N SER A 120 15.30 -2.76 12.22
CA SER A 120 14.23 -1.88 11.76
C SER A 120 12.85 -2.52 11.89
N VAL A 121 11.80 -1.71 11.96
CA VAL A 121 10.36 -2.07 12.00
C VAL A 121 9.96 -3.10 10.92
N SER A 122 10.70 -3.18 9.83
CA SER A 122 10.58 -4.15 8.74
C SER A 122 10.57 -5.63 9.20
N ARG A 123 11.28 -6.00 10.27
CA ARG A 123 11.28 -7.40 10.77
C ARG A 123 10.02 -7.75 11.57
N LEU A 124 9.38 -6.79 12.23
CA LEU A 124 8.05 -6.97 12.81
C LEU A 124 7.00 -7.24 11.71
N GLY A 125 7.11 -6.58 10.58
CA GLY A 125 6.29 -6.82 9.39
C GLY A 125 6.40 -8.26 8.87
N GLU A 126 7.59 -8.84 8.79
CA GLU A 126 7.76 -10.21 8.27
C GLU A 126 7.18 -11.28 9.22
N THR A 127 7.38 -11.14 10.52
CA THR A 127 6.79 -12.06 11.51
C THR A 127 5.27 -11.88 11.59
N GLY A 128 4.80 -10.65 11.54
CA GLY A 128 3.37 -10.32 11.53
C GLY A 128 2.66 -10.81 10.26
N ARG A 129 3.27 -10.70 9.10
CA ARG A 129 2.71 -11.19 7.82
C ARG A 129 2.43 -12.70 7.84
N ARG A 130 3.34 -13.50 8.35
CA ARG A 130 3.15 -14.97 8.52
C ARG A 130 2.04 -15.32 9.51
N MET A 131 1.73 -14.42 10.44
CA MET A 131 0.64 -14.60 11.41
C MET A 131 -0.67 -13.93 10.99
N GLY A 132 -0.75 -13.35 9.79
CA GLY A 132 -1.93 -12.68 9.27
C GLY A 132 -2.20 -11.33 9.90
N SER A 133 -1.19 -10.67 10.46
CA SER A 133 -1.30 -9.33 11.05
C SER A 133 -0.40 -8.32 10.32
N LEU A 134 -0.86 -7.07 10.28
CA LEU A 134 -0.16 -5.90 9.82
C LEU A 134 -0.10 -4.86 10.93
N VAL A 135 1.04 -4.21 11.13
CA VAL A 135 1.23 -3.19 12.15
C VAL A 135 1.30 -1.81 11.50
N LEU A 136 0.51 -0.87 12.00
CA LEU A 136 0.52 0.53 11.56
C LEU A 136 0.59 1.46 12.76
N SER A 137 1.27 2.60 12.60
CA SER A 137 1.15 3.71 13.54
C SER A 137 0.16 4.74 13.01
N TRP A 138 -0.74 5.21 13.87
CA TRP A 138 -1.78 6.15 13.49
C TRP A 138 -1.23 7.53 13.07
N ASP A 139 -0.15 7.99 13.68
CA ASP A 139 0.52 9.22 13.28
C ASP A 139 1.10 9.13 11.86
N ALA A 140 1.76 8.02 11.50
CA ALA A 140 2.25 7.82 10.13
C ALA A 140 1.10 7.67 9.12
N VAL A 141 0.00 6.97 9.46
CA VAL A 141 -1.21 6.89 8.62
C VAL A 141 -1.79 8.27 8.35
N LYS A 142 -1.87 9.14 9.37
CA LYS A 142 -2.34 10.51 9.19
C LYS A 142 -1.39 11.35 8.35
N HIS A 143 -0.08 11.16 8.52
CA HIS A 143 0.91 11.89 7.74
C HIS A 143 0.78 11.60 6.25
N GLY A 144 0.79 10.33 5.85
CA GLY A 144 0.60 9.94 4.45
C GLY A 144 -0.78 10.33 3.88
N ALA A 145 -1.83 10.42 4.72
CA ALA A 145 -3.13 10.95 4.28
C ALA A 145 -3.14 12.47 4.08
N ALA A 146 -2.30 13.22 4.82
CA ALA A 146 -2.28 14.68 4.82
C ALA A 146 -1.45 15.27 3.66
N ASP A 147 -0.34 14.63 3.28
CA ASP A 147 0.51 15.06 2.17
C ASP A 147 0.61 13.98 1.09
N PRO A 148 -0.28 14.00 0.08
CA PRO A 148 -0.28 13.00 -0.99
C PRO A 148 0.75 13.32 -2.09
N SER A 149 1.80 14.10 -1.81
CA SER A 149 2.77 14.55 -2.81
C SER A 149 4.23 14.34 -2.40
N ASP A 150 4.48 13.90 -1.18
CA ASP A 150 5.84 13.69 -0.67
C ASP A 150 6.42 12.32 -1.03
N GLY A 151 5.60 11.39 -1.53
CA GLY A 151 5.98 10.03 -1.91
C GLY A 151 6.12 9.10 -0.71
N LYS A 152 5.48 9.41 0.43
CA LYS A 152 5.59 8.66 1.68
C LYS A 152 4.22 8.33 2.27
N ASN A 153 3.77 7.13 2.04
CA ASN A 153 2.49 6.67 2.54
C ASN A 153 2.59 5.26 3.12
N VAL A 154 2.67 5.18 4.44
CA VAL A 154 2.83 3.90 5.15
C VAL A 154 1.73 2.90 4.84
N VAL A 155 0.50 3.33 4.55
CA VAL A 155 -0.59 2.42 4.20
C VAL A 155 -0.35 1.84 2.81
N LEU A 156 -0.03 2.67 1.81
CA LEU A 156 0.29 2.19 0.47
C LEU A 156 1.50 1.25 0.50
N HIS A 157 2.54 1.61 1.27
CA HIS A 157 3.75 0.81 1.47
C HIS A 157 3.43 -0.59 2.01
N GLU A 158 2.79 -0.66 3.16
CA GLU A 158 2.49 -1.93 3.83
C GLU A 158 1.50 -2.79 3.04
N PHE A 159 0.54 -2.16 2.37
CA PHE A 159 -0.40 -2.90 1.52
C PHE A 159 0.20 -3.31 0.17
N ALA A 160 1.24 -2.64 -0.32
CA ALA A 160 2.05 -3.14 -1.43
C ALA A 160 2.74 -4.46 -1.04
N HIS A 161 3.29 -4.56 0.15
CA HIS A 161 3.81 -5.83 0.66
C HIS A 161 2.74 -6.92 0.78
N GLN A 162 1.49 -6.58 1.12
CA GLN A 162 0.41 -7.57 1.12
C GLN A 162 0.09 -8.07 -0.29
N LEU A 163 0.20 -7.23 -1.32
CA LEU A 163 0.06 -7.64 -2.72
C LEU A 163 1.24 -8.50 -3.19
N ASP A 164 2.46 -8.16 -2.79
CA ASP A 164 3.65 -8.95 -3.08
C ASP A 164 3.54 -10.36 -2.50
N PHE A 165 2.98 -10.48 -1.29
CA PHE A 165 2.84 -11.74 -0.59
C PHE A 165 1.64 -12.60 -1.05
N GLU A 166 0.79 -12.14 -1.99
CA GLU A 166 -0.35 -12.91 -2.49
C GLU A 166 0.05 -14.22 -3.18
N ASN A 167 1.29 -14.35 -3.65
CA ASN A 167 1.87 -15.54 -4.25
C ASN A 167 2.75 -16.36 -3.29
N ASP A 168 2.67 -16.13 -1.97
CA ASP A 168 3.48 -16.72 -0.91
C ASP A 168 5.00 -16.36 -0.98
N ALA A 169 5.38 -15.38 -1.80
CA ALA A 169 6.72 -14.81 -1.86
C ALA A 169 6.71 -13.35 -1.40
N ALA A 170 7.85 -12.83 -0.98
CA ALA A 170 8.07 -11.43 -0.64
C ALA A 170 9.35 -10.99 -1.36
N ASP A 171 9.26 -10.94 -2.69
CA ASP A 171 10.41 -10.77 -3.58
C ASP A 171 10.26 -9.56 -4.54
N GLY A 172 9.23 -8.73 -4.33
CA GLY A 172 8.91 -7.56 -5.17
C GLY A 172 8.21 -7.94 -6.48
N VAL A 173 7.67 -9.17 -6.58
CA VAL A 173 6.94 -9.65 -7.76
C VAL A 173 5.50 -10.01 -7.37
N PRO A 174 4.57 -9.07 -7.41
CA PRO A 174 3.18 -9.36 -7.08
C PRO A 174 2.56 -10.35 -8.08
N GLY A 175 1.36 -10.86 -7.78
CA GLY A 175 0.67 -11.83 -8.62
C GLY A 175 0.44 -11.31 -10.05
N LEU A 176 1.20 -11.83 -11.03
CA LEU A 176 1.12 -11.50 -12.44
C LEU A 176 0.51 -12.66 -13.23
N ALA A 177 -0.48 -12.38 -14.07
CA ALA A 177 -1.31 -13.40 -14.70
C ALA A 177 -0.58 -14.21 -15.80
N THR A 178 0.37 -13.60 -16.52
CA THR A 178 1.04 -14.23 -17.65
C THR A 178 2.55 -14.23 -17.52
N ARG A 179 3.20 -15.20 -18.17
CA ARG A 179 4.67 -15.28 -18.23
C ARG A 179 5.27 -14.05 -18.90
N GLU A 180 4.59 -13.47 -19.87
CA GLU A 180 5.05 -12.27 -20.57
C GLU A 180 5.09 -11.08 -19.60
N GLN A 181 4.02 -10.88 -18.81
CA GLN A 181 3.99 -9.87 -17.74
C GLN A 181 5.10 -10.09 -16.71
N GLN A 182 5.32 -11.34 -16.28
CA GLN A 182 6.39 -11.66 -15.32
C GLN A 182 7.78 -11.31 -15.86
N LEU A 183 8.04 -11.58 -17.17
CA LEU A 183 9.32 -11.24 -17.79
C LEU A 183 9.50 -9.73 -17.98
N ALA A 184 8.46 -9.01 -18.40
CA ALA A 184 8.50 -7.56 -18.53
C ALA A 184 8.75 -6.89 -17.17
N TRP A 185 7.99 -7.27 -16.17
CA TRP A 185 8.14 -6.84 -14.78
C TRP A 185 9.57 -7.06 -14.27
N ALA A 186 10.05 -8.32 -14.33
CA ALA A 186 11.38 -8.67 -13.83
C ALA A 186 12.50 -7.88 -14.51
N ASN A 187 12.39 -7.58 -15.81
CA ASN A 187 13.39 -6.80 -16.53
C ASN A 187 13.40 -5.33 -16.07
N VAL A 188 12.23 -4.71 -15.94
CA VAL A 188 12.10 -3.31 -15.52
C VAL A 188 12.49 -3.16 -14.06
N MET A 189 11.92 -3.97 -13.16
CA MET A 189 12.19 -3.87 -11.73
C MET A 189 13.66 -4.09 -11.41
N ARG A 190 14.33 -5.08 -12.04
CA ARG A 190 15.76 -5.31 -11.85
C ARG A 190 16.60 -4.12 -12.28
N SER A 191 16.28 -3.51 -13.43
CA SER A 191 17.03 -2.36 -13.97
C SER A 191 16.87 -1.14 -13.07
N GLU A 192 15.65 -0.85 -12.66
CA GLU A 192 15.33 0.33 -11.84
C GLU A 192 15.86 0.17 -10.40
N TYR A 193 15.75 -1.03 -9.83
CA TYR A 193 16.33 -1.37 -8.52
C TYR A 193 17.86 -1.22 -8.52
N ALA A 194 18.55 -1.71 -9.56
CA ALA A 194 19.99 -1.55 -9.68
C ALA A 194 20.39 -0.06 -9.80
N SER A 195 19.58 0.74 -10.52
CA SER A 195 19.77 2.18 -10.63
C SER A 195 19.62 2.90 -9.28
N LEU A 196 18.58 2.56 -8.50
CA LEU A 196 18.35 3.12 -7.18
C LEU A 196 19.51 2.79 -6.22
N ARG A 197 19.96 1.54 -6.21
CA ARG A 197 21.11 1.11 -5.40
C ARG A 197 22.39 1.87 -5.75
N GLY A 198 22.69 2.02 -7.05
CA GLY A 198 23.88 2.78 -7.47
C GLY A 198 23.81 4.26 -7.10
N ALA A 199 22.61 4.84 -7.13
CA ALA A 199 22.41 6.21 -6.69
C ALA A 199 22.56 6.36 -5.17
N ASP A 200 22.02 5.45 -4.39
CA ASP A 200 22.15 5.40 -2.93
C ASP A 200 23.63 5.25 -2.51
N GLU A 201 24.35 4.29 -3.09
CA GLU A 201 25.79 4.08 -2.85
C GLU A 201 26.65 5.31 -3.21
N SER A 202 26.19 6.11 -4.19
CA SER A 202 26.89 7.30 -4.67
C SER A 202 26.42 8.60 -4.01
N GLY A 203 25.41 8.55 -3.13
CA GLY A 203 24.80 9.71 -2.49
C GLY A 203 24.11 10.67 -3.47
N VAL A 204 23.64 10.16 -4.61
CA VAL A 204 22.94 10.95 -5.63
C VAL A 204 21.44 11.05 -5.27
N PRO A 205 20.85 12.27 -5.26
CA PRO A 205 19.43 12.44 -4.96
C PRO A 205 18.54 11.67 -5.96
N THR A 206 17.55 10.96 -5.44
CA THR A 206 16.60 10.14 -6.20
C THR A 206 15.17 10.62 -6.01
N LEU A 207 14.25 10.25 -6.91
CA LEU A 207 12.82 10.43 -6.73
C LEU A 207 12.27 9.40 -5.74
N LEU A 208 12.69 8.15 -5.92
CA LEU A 208 12.29 7.06 -5.04
C LEU A 208 13.07 7.13 -3.73
N ASP A 209 12.41 6.82 -2.63
CA ASP A 209 13.08 6.73 -1.33
C ASP A 209 14.20 5.67 -1.38
N THR A 210 15.39 6.03 -0.89
CA THR A 210 16.55 5.12 -0.88
C THR A 210 16.35 3.91 0.02
N TYR A 211 15.35 3.92 0.90
CA TYR A 211 14.92 2.73 1.63
C TYR A 211 14.57 1.57 0.69
N GLY A 212 14.06 1.86 -0.50
CA GLY A 212 13.83 0.88 -1.57
C GLY A 212 15.09 0.19 -2.09
N ALA A 213 16.30 0.70 -1.81
CA ALA A 213 17.56 0.03 -2.15
C ALA A 213 17.89 -1.17 -1.24
N THR A 214 17.17 -1.34 -0.14
CA THR A 214 17.38 -2.41 0.86
C THR A 214 17.18 -3.80 0.27
N ASN A 215 16.08 -4.03 -0.42
CA ASN A 215 15.75 -5.28 -1.10
C ASN A 215 14.63 -5.07 -2.14
N PRO A 216 14.36 -6.06 -3.03
CA PRO A 216 13.34 -5.91 -4.06
C PRO A 216 11.91 -5.69 -3.55
N ALA A 217 11.54 -6.23 -2.39
CA ALA A 217 10.22 -6.02 -1.81
C ALA A 217 10.02 -4.57 -1.37
N GLU A 218 11.04 -3.96 -0.72
CA GLU A 218 11.03 -2.54 -0.36
C GLU A 218 11.05 -1.65 -1.60
N PHE A 219 11.80 -2.04 -2.64
CA PHE A 219 11.79 -1.34 -3.91
C PHE A 219 10.39 -1.29 -4.53
N PHE A 220 9.66 -2.41 -4.52
CA PHE A 220 8.27 -2.42 -4.98
C PHE A 220 7.39 -1.51 -4.14
N ALA A 221 7.50 -1.57 -2.81
CA ALA A 221 6.67 -0.76 -1.91
C ALA A 221 6.88 0.74 -2.12
N VAL A 222 8.13 1.23 -2.14
CA VAL A 222 8.41 2.67 -2.41
C VAL A 222 8.03 3.08 -3.83
N SER A 223 8.08 2.15 -4.80
CA SER A 223 7.60 2.41 -6.17
C SER A 223 6.09 2.59 -6.21
N VAL A 224 5.34 1.86 -5.39
CA VAL A 224 3.88 2.01 -5.25
C VAL A 224 3.53 3.35 -4.60
N GLU A 225 4.25 3.75 -3.56
CA GLU A 225 4.06 5.07 -2.95
C GLU A 225 4.27 6.18 -4.00
N ALA A 226 5.40 6.18 -4.71
CA ALA A 226 5.69 7.17 -5.74
C ALA A 226 4.69 7.13 -6.91
N PHE A 227 4.17 5.96 -7.27
CA PHE A 227 3.18 5.80 -8.34
C PHE A 227 1.87 6.51 -8.03
N PHE A 228 1.38 6.43 -6.80
CA PHE A 228 0.13 7.08 -6.42
C PHE A 228 0.31 8.53 -5.98
N GLU A 229 1.42 8.89 -5.35
CA GLU A 229 1.61 10.23 -4.78
C GLU A 229 2.40 11.17 -5.69
N GLN A 230 3.37 10.65 -6.45
CA GLN A 230 4.22 11.44 -7.35
C GLN A 230 4.14 10.95 -8.82
N PRO A 231 2.94 10.67 -9.36
CA PRO A 231 2.79 9.97 -10.64
C PRO A 231 3.44 10.69 -11.83
N ARG A 232 3.36 12.03 -11.88
CA ARG A 232 3.96 12.82 -12.96
C ARG A 232 5.49 12.81 -12.89
N ALA A 233 6.06 12.89 -11.71
CA ALA A 233 7.51 12.81 -11.53
C ALA A 233 8.01 11.40 -11.84
N LEU A 234 7.28 10.36 -11.42
CA LEU A 234 7.61 8.97 -11.72
C LEU A 234 7.53 8.70 -13.24
N LEU A 235 6.47 9.15 -13.90
CA LEU A 235 6.35 9.02 -15.37
C LEU A 235 7.49 9.72 -16.09
N ALA A 236 7.89 10.91 -15.64
CA ALA A 236 8.95 11.69 -16.29
C ALA A 236 10.35 11.07 -16.09
N ARG A 237 10.65 10.53 -14.91
CA ARG A 237 11.99 10.04 -14.55
C ARG A 237 12.16 8.53 -14.75
N HIS A 238 11.09 7.76 -14.56
CA HIS A 238 11.05 6.30 -14.57
C HIS A 238 9.89 5.77 -15.44
N PRO A 239 9.81 6.14 -16.75
CA PRO A 239 8.64 5.86 -17.60
C PRO A 239 8.35 4.37 -17.77
N LYS A 240 9.36 3.51 -17.73
CA LYS A 240 9.19 2.06 -17.81
C LYS A 240 8.59 1.49 -16.53
N LEU A 241 9.08 1.93 -15.38
CA LEU A 241 8.52 1.54 -14.08
C LEU A 241 7.06 2.00 -13.97
N TYR A 242 6.79 3.25 -14.35
CA TYR A 242 5.41 3.76 -14.38
C TYR A 242 4.49 2.90 -15.25
N ALA A 243 4.93 2.50 -16.43
CA ALA A 243 4.15 1.68 -17.36
C ALA A 243 3.83 0.29 -16.79
N GLU A 244 4.79 -0.37 -16.14
CA GLU A 244 4.57 -1.66 -15.46
C GLU A 244 3.56 -1.52 -14.30
N LEU A 245 3.72 -0.52 -13.44
CA LEU A 245 2.80 -0.26 -12.33
C LEU A 245 1.39 0.07 -12.84
N ARG A 246 1.28 0.92 -13.88
CA ARG A 246 0.01 1.23 -14.53
C ARG A 246 -0.68 -0.02 -15.07
N THR A 247 0.07 -0.91 -15.70
CA THR A 247 -0.46 -2.18 -16.21
C THR A 247 -0.92 -3.10 -15.07
N TYR A 248 -0.13 -3.19 -14.01
CA TYR A 248 -0.44 -4.01 -12.85
C TYR A 248 -1.67 -3.52 -12.08
N PHE A 249 -1.71 -2.21 -11.76
CA PHE A 249 -2.82 -1.60 -11.02
C PHE A 249 -4.05 -1.33 -11.89
N GLN A 250 -3.92 -1.37 -13.23
CA GLN A 250 -4.97 -0.97 -14.17
C GLN A 250 -5.51 0.45 -13.90
N GLN A 251 -4.65 1.33 -13.39
CA GLN A 251 -4.92 2.71 -13.02
C GLN A 251 -3.87 3.64 -13.63
N ASP A 252 -4.27 4.86 -13.96
CA ASP A 252 -3.35 5.92 -14.41
C ASP A 252 -3.43 7.13 -13.47
N PRO A 253 -2.64 7.16 -12.37
CA PRO A 253 -2.70 8.24 -11.40
C PRO A 253 -2.36 9.63 -11.93
N VAL A 254 -1.71 9.73 -13.10
CA VAL A 254 -1.50 11.03 -13.76
C VAL A 254 -2.83 11.68 -14.12
N GLU A 255 -3.87 10.92 -14.47
CA GLU A 255 -5.18 11.44 -14.85
C GLU A 255 -5.92 12.09 -13.67
N PHE A 256 -5.68 11.62 -12.44
CA PHE A 256 -6.28 12.19 -11.23
C PHE A 256 -5.29 12.93 -10.32
N SER A 257 -4.03 13.08 -10.75
CA SER A 257 -3.12 14.02 -10.10
C SER A 257 -3.48 15.46 -10.49
N ALA A 258 -3.30 16.42 -9.57
CA ALA A 258 -3.58 17.82 -9.87
C ALA A 258 -2.86 18.25 -11.15
N GLU A 259 -3.59 18.82 -12.12
CA GLU A 259 -2.94 19.74 -13.03
C GLU A 259 -2.30 20.84 -12.18
N ALA A 260 -1.01 21.10 -12.40
CA ALA A 260 -0.45 22.35 -11.94
C ALA A 260 -1.36 23.43 -12.54
N ILE A 261 -2.12 24.13 -11.68
CA ILE A 261 -2.90 25.28 -12.08
C ILE A 261 -1.86 26.23 -12.66
N GLY A 262 -1.78 26.24 -13.98
CA GLY A 262 -0.95 27.18 -14.71
C GLY A 262 -1.46 28.57 -14.37
N THR A 263 -0.70 29.29 -13.59
CA THR A 263 -0.82 30.73 -13.41
C THR A 263 -0.37 31.45 -14.65
#